data_66e8c8618d3c0453c16bd7ae508bb80c
#
_entry.id   66e8c8618d3c0453c16bd7ae508bb80c
#
_cell.length_a   1.000
_cell.length_b   1.000
_cell.length_c   1.000
_cell.angle_alpha   90.00
_cell.angle_beta   90.00
_cell.angle_gamma   90.00
#
_symmetry.space_group_name_H-M   'P 1'
#
loop_
_entity.id
_entity.type
_entity.pdbx_description
1 polymer ?
#
loop_
_entity_poly.entity_id
_entity_poly.type
_entity_poly.pdbx_seq_one_letter_code
_entity_poly.pdbx_strand_id
1 'polypeptide(L)'
;MKILVLRGGALGDFVVTLPALGLLRKRWPHAWIELAGNPSAARLGLCRGYLDAVHPQHEARWSRLGADQPYALRVDEPFASWLASFELVINYWPDPDGAIARDFGMLGFLGSGSRIFVSHPAKPVTAPAAAHFCEALRPLGLATNDFESRLFPTAADRAAAGARLSLAGGRCIAWHPGSGSPGKTWPVQRWLNVIRELAADHLERRLVVILGQAEAHLEANEKRKDDLPAHTTVLAGDPPEVLAAIFELCSLFLGHDTGPAHIAAAVGCRCVLVFGPTDPAMWAPPGPGIQALRHGDRVDDVSVPEVLAAARRALGEH
;
A
#
# COMPACT_ATOMS: atom_id res chain seq x y z
N MET A 1 3.97 9.28 25.14
CA MET A 1 3.57 10.08 23.97
C MET A 1 2.55 9.31 23.16
N LYS A 2 1.42 9.94 22.82
CA LYS A 2 0.39 9.38 21.93
C LYS A 2 0.37 10.18 20.63
N ILE A 3 0.37 9.48 19.52
CA ILE A 3 0.38 10.06 18.17
C ILE A 3 -0.85 9.57 17.42
N LEU A 4 -1.60 10.48 16.82
CA LEU A 4 -2.69 10.16 15.90
C LEU A 4 -2.28 10.51 14.48
N VAL A 5 -2.49 9.58 13.56
CA VAL A 5 -2.32 9.80 12.12
C VAL A 5 -3.67 9.66 11.43
N LEU A 6 -4.11 10.71 10.76
CA LEU A 6 -5.32 10.71 9.95
C LEU A 6 -4.91 10.42 8.49
N ARG A 7 -5.15 9.20 8.00
CA ARG A 7 -4.77 8.80 6.63
C ARG A 7 -5.80 7.82 6.06
N GLY A 8 -6.54 8.28 5.09
CA GLY A 8 -7.48 7.46 4.32
C GLY A 8 -6.82 6.81 3.10
N GLY A 9 -7.66 6.27 2.23
CA GLY A 9 -7.26 5.73 0.95
C GLY A 9 -7.27 4.20 0.89
N ALA A 10 -6.77 3.68 -0.23
CA ALA A 10 -6.70 2.25 -0.52
C ALA A 10 -5.41 1.63 0.03
N LEU A 11 -5.17 0.39 -0.32
CA LEU A 11 -4.03 -0.41 0.14
C LEU A 11 -2.68 0.23 -0.25
N GLY A 12 -2.53 0.67 -1.51
CA GLY A 12 -1.33 1.35 -1.98
C GLY A 12 -1.08 2.67 -1.24
N ASP A 13 -2.16 3.45 -0.97
CA ASP A 13 -2.07 4.69 -0.20
C ASP A 13 -1.49 4.50 1.20
N PHE A 14 -1.84 3.41 1.85
CA PHE A 14 -1.26 3.07 3.15
C PHE A 14 0.23 2.72 3.02
N VAL A 15 0.58 1.86 2.04
CA VAL A 15 1.97 1.41 1.87
C VAL A 15 2.92 2.57 1.56
N VAL A 16 2.54 3.52 0.70
CA VAL A 16 3.37 4.70 0.41
C VAL A 16 3.51 5.65 1.61
N THR A 17 2.69 5.51 2.65
CA THR A 17 2.79 6.28 3.90
C THR A 17 3.75 5.64 4.91
N LEU A 18 4.14 4.36 4.73
CA LEU A 18 4.98 3.62 5.68
C LEU A 18 6.33 4.30 5.98
N PRO A 19 7.04 4.92 5.02
CA PRO A 19 8.29 5.63 5.35
C PRO A 19 8.07 6.76 6.36
N ALA A 20 6.98 7.52 6.25
CA ALA A 20 6.64 8.54 7.23
C ALA A 20 6.30 7.94 8.61
N LEU A 21 5.52 6.85 8.67
CA LEU A 21 5.26 6.12 9.91
C LEU A 21 6.54 5.57 10.53
N GLY A 22 7.46 5.07 9.69
CA GLY A 22 8.79 4.61 10.12
C GLY A 22 9.62 5.72 10.76
N LEU A 23 9.58 6.94 10.21
CA LEU A 23 10.24 8.10 10.82
C LEU A 23 9.66 8.45 12.20
N LEU A 24 8.33 8.40 12.34
CA LEU A 24 7.68 8.62 13.64
C LEU A 24 8.12 7.56 14.65
N ARG A 25 8.09 6.29 14.26
CA ARG A 25 8.49 5.18 15.14
C ARG A 25 9.97 5.24 15.51
N LYS A 26 10.84 5.56 14.56
CA LYS A 26 12.29 5.74 14.80
C LYS A 26 12.56 6.88 15.78
N ARG A 27 11.85 7.99 15.66
CA ARG A 27 12.04 9.16 16.54
C ARG A 27 11.47 8.93 17.93
N TRP A 28 10.34 8.23 18.02
CA TRP A 28 9.65 7.92 19.27
C TRP A 28 9.34 6.42 19.37
N PRO A 29 10.34 5.59 19.72
CA PRO A 29 10.20 4.11 19.71
C PRO A 29 9.10 3.58 20.62
N HIS A 30 8.82 4.29 21.71
CA HIS A 30 7.81 3.91 22.72
C HIS A 30 6.51 4.73 22.63
N ALA A 31 6.34 5.53 21.58
CA ALA A 31 5.07 6.22 21.38
C ALA A 31 3.95 5.23 21.04
N TRP A 32 2.76 5.51 21.53
CA TRP A 32 1.55 4.83 21.12
C TRP A 32 1.01 5.52 19.86
N ILE A 33 1.08 4.84 18.71
CA ILE A 33 0.70 5.41 17.40
C ILE A 33 -0.62 4.80 16.95
N GLU A 34 -1.63 5.65 16.80
CA GLU A 34 -2.96 5.29 16.33
C GLU A 34 -3.21 5.83 14.92
N LEU A 35 -3.86 5.05 14.08
CA LEU A 35 -4.27 5.46 12.73
C LEU A 35 -5.78 5.56 12.65
N ALA A 36 -6.30 6.68 12.18
CA ALA A 36 -7.65 6.78 11.64
C ALA A 36 -7.57 6.61 10.11
N GLY A 37 -8.02 5.46 9.62
CA GLY A 37 -7.81 5.10 8.23
C GLY A 37 -8.57 3.87 7.77
N ASN A 38 -8.08 3.24 6.71
CA ASN A 38 -8.64 1.99 6.17
C ASN A 38 -8.17 0.79 7.01
N PRO A 39 -9.06 0.10 7.74
CA PRO A 39 -8.66 -0.98 8.63
C PRO A 39 -8.02 -2.16 7.90
N SER A 40 -8.48 -2.48 6.69
CA SER A 40 -7.92 -3.58 5.91
C SER A 40 -6.47 -3.29 5.52
N ALA A 41 -6.18 -2.10 5.00
CA ALA A 41 -4.83 -1.69 4.64
C ALA A 41 -3.91 -1.59 5.87
N ALA A 42 -4.43 -1.07 6.98
CA ALA A 42 -3.67 -0.86 8.21
C ALA A 42 -3.22 -2.17 8.90
N ARG A 43 -3.79 -3.33 8.55
CA ARG A 43 -3.31 -4.65 8.99
C ARG A 43 -1.84 -4.89 8.65
N LEU A 44 -1.34 -4.28 7.59
CA LEU A 44 0.08 -4.31 7.21
C LEU A 44 1.01 -3.62 8.22
N GLY A 45 0.51 -2.69 9.02
CA GLY A 45 1.30 -1.93 9.99
C GLY A 45 0.94 -2.19 11.45
N LEU A 46 -0.28 -2.71 11.71
CA LEU A 46 -0.78 -2.95 13.07
C LEU A 46 -0.01 -4.09 13.74
N CYS A 47 0.58 -3.81 14.89
CA CYS A 47 1.45 -4.73 15.63
C CYS A 47 2.64 -5.27 14.80
N ARG A 48 3.07 -4.52 13.77
CA ARG A 48 4.18 -4.85 12.86
C ARG A 48 5.22 -3.74 12.79
N GLY A 49 5.43 -3.04 13.90
CA GLY A 49 6.46 -2.02 14.03
C GLY A 49 6.04 -0.61 13.59
N TYR A 50 4.78 -0.39 13.18
CA TYR A 50 4.30 0.93 12.78
C TYR A 50 3.18 1.47 13.67
N LEU A 51 2.12 0.69 13.87
CA LEU A 51 0.89 1.11 14.51
C LEU A 51 0.56 0.22 15.72
N ASP A 52 -0.05 0.84 16.73
CA ASP A 52 -0.53 0.17 17.94
C ASP A 52 -2.06 0.04 17.95
N ALA A 53 -2.79 0.95 17.27
CA ALA A 53 -4.23 0.89 17.13
C ALA A 53 -4.72 1.46 15.79
N VAL A 54 -5.91 1.04 15.36
CA VAL A 54 -6.55 1.50 14.12
C VAL A 54 -8.01 1.81 14.38
N HIS A 55 -8.46 2.95 13.86
CA HIS A 55 -9.84 3.42 13.89
C HIS A 55 -10.38 3.51 12.47
N PRO A 56 -11.47 2.80 12.14
CA PRO A 56 -12.06 2.86 10.81
C PRO A 56 -12.44 4.28 10.41
N GLN A 57 -11.96 4.76 9.27
CA GLN A 57 -12.24 6.11 8.77
C GLN A 57 -13.72 6.38 8.47
N HIS A 58 -14.56 5.33 8.40
CA HIS A 58 -15.99 5.43 8.12
C HIS A 58 -16.85 5.43 9.40
N GLU A 59 -16.26 5.44 10.58
CA GLU A 59 -17.02 5.58 11.81
C GLU A 59 -17.70 6.95 11.88
N ALA A 60 -18.95 6.98 12.34
CA ALA A 60 -19.78 8.18 12.36
C ALA A 60 -19.15 9.35 13.15
N ARG A 61 -18.32 9.05 14.17
CA ARG A 61 -17.65 10.10 14.96
C ARG A 61 -16.76 11.01 14.12
N TRP A 62 -16.18 10.51 13.02
CA TRP A 62 -15.29 11.30 12.17
C TRP A 62 -16.01 12.39 11.37
N SER A 63 -17.34 12.25 11.14
CA SER A 63 -18.12 13.29 10.48
C SER A 63 -18.27 14.59 11.30
N ARG A 64 -17.88 14.54 12.56
CA ARG A 64 -17.86 15.71 13.46
C ARG A 64 -16.58 16.51 13.33
N LEU A 65 -15.51 15.90 12.84
CA LEU A 65 -14.24 16.55 12.61
C LEU A 65 -14.28 17.29 11.28
N GLY A 66 -13.99 18.60 11.31
CA GLY A 66 -14.07 19.45 10.13
C GLY A 66 -15.49 19.82 9.69
N ALA A 67 -16.50 19.61 10.53
CA ALA A 67 -17.87 20.02 10.25
C ALA A 67 -18.00 21.56 10.29
N ASP A 68 -18.90 22.10 9.46
CA ASP A 68 -19.17 23.57 9.41
C ASP A 68 -19.65 24.16 10.74
N GLN A 69 -20.07 23.32 11.67
CA GLN A 69 -20.54 23.74 12.99
C GLN A 69 -19.45 23.51 14.04
N PRO A 70 -18.83 24.58 14.57
CA PRO A 70 -17.78 24.47 15.60
C PRO A 70 -18.23 23.80 16.91
N TYR A 71 -19.53 23.55 17.07
CA TYR A 71 -20.11 22.87 18.23
C TYR A 71 -20.10 21.35 18.14
N ALA A 72 -19.86 20.78 16.96
CA ALA A 72 -20.00 19.33 16.76
C ALA A 72 -19.06 18.50 17.67
N LEU A 73 -17.85 18.98 17.91
CA LEU A 73 -16.91 18.37 18.86
C LEU A 73 -17.27 18.63 20.33
N ARG A 74 -17.89 19.78 20.65
CA ARG A 74 -18.29 20.09 22.03
C ARG A 74 -19.46 19.25 22.52
N VAL A 75 -20.30 18.76 21.60
CA VAL A 75 -21.45 17.90 21.92
C VAL A 75 -21.02 16.46 22.21
N ASP A 76 -19.87 16.01 21.67
CA ASP A 76 -19.30 14.69 21.96
C ASP A 76 -18.06 14.81 22.86
N GLU A 77 -18.29 15.08 24.12
CA GLU A 77 -17.24 15.20 25.13
C GLU A 77 -16.28 14.00 25.18
N PRO A 78 -16.73 12.75 25.07
CA PRO A 78 -15.83 11.60 25.02
C PRO A 78 -14.90 11.59 23.80
N PHE A 79 -15.40 11.95 22.62
CA PHE A 79 -14.60 11.99 21.41
C PHE A 79 -13.60 13.15 21.42
N ALA A 80 -14.04 14.34 21.85
CA ALA A 80 -13.17 15.50 22.02
C ALA A 80 -12.06 15.23 23.04
N SER A 81 -12.40 14.63 24.19
CA SER A 81 -11.45 14.24 25.22
C SER A 81 -10.44 13.21 24.73
N TRP A 82 -10.88 12.23 23.94
CA TRP A 82 -9.99 11.26 23.31
C TRP A 82 -9.03 11.93 22.32
N LEU A 83 -9.51 12.81 21.43
CA LEU A 83 -8.66 13.59 20.54
C LEU A 83 -7.66 14.46 21.32
N ALA A 84 -8.09 15.10 22.40
CA ALA A 84 -7.24 15.91 23.26
C ALA A 84 -6.20 15.09 24.04
N SER A 85 -6.31 13.75 24.08
CA SER A 85 -5.32 12.87 24.73
C SER A 85 -4.05 12.67 23.92
N PHE A 86 -4.03 13.07 22.65
CA PHE A 86 -2.85 12.98 21.79
C PHE A 86 -1.93 14.19 22.00
N GLU A 87 -0.64 13.99 21.84
CA GLU A 87 0.39 15.02 21.89
C GLU A 87 0.82 15.44 20.50
N LEU A 88 0.67 14.56 19.50
CA LEU A 88 0.98 14.82 18.10
C LEU A 88 -0.14 14.29 17.21
N VAL A 89 -0.60 15.10 16.29
CA VAL A 89 -1.54 14.71 15.24
C VAL A 89 -0.95 15.04 13.88
N ILE A 90 -0.89 14.06 13.00
CA ILE A 90 -0.51 14.21 11.59
C ILE A 90 -1.75 14.02 10.74
N ASN A 91 -2.17 15.05 10.06
CA ASN A 91 -3.35 15.03 9.20
C ASN A 91 -2.95 14.94 7.72
N TYR A 92 -3.31 13.82 7.09
CA TYR A 92 -3.29 13.61 5.65
C TYR A 92 -4.71 13.50 5.06
N TRP A 93 -5.76 13.77 5.83
CA TRP A 93 -7.10 13.90 5.26
C TRP A 93 -7.26 15.25 4.56
N PRO A 94 -8.13 15.33 3.52
CA PRO A 94 -8.43 16.61 2.88
C PRO A 94 -8.93 17.62 3.90
N ASP A 95 -8.29 18.79 3.93
CA ASP A 95 -8.65 19.91 4.81
C ASP A 95 -8.46 21.25 4.08
N PRO A 96 -9.16 21.44 2.93
CA PRO A 96 -8.94 22.60 2.07
C PRO A 96 -9.23 23.94 2.76
N ASP A 97 -10.20 23.97 3.66
CA ASP A 97 -10.65 25.17 4.38
C ASP A 97 -10.07 25.26 5.79
N GLY A 98 -9.18 24.35 6.17
CA GLY A 98 -8.57 24.29 7.49
C GLY A 98 -9.56 23.98 8.62
N ALA A 99 -10.69 23.32 8.31
CA ALA A 99 -11.72 23.03 9.30
C ALA A 99 -11.24 22.01 10.34
N ILE A 100 -10.52 20.97 9.91
CA ILE A 100 -9.89 19.99 10.82
C ILE A 100 -8.83 20.69 11.69
N ALA A 101 -7.99 21.54 11.07
CA ALA A 101 -6.99 22.29 11.80
C ALA A 101 -7.61 23.22 12.87
N ARG A 102 -8.73 23.90 12.57
CA ARG A 102 -9.47 24.71 13.55
C ARG A 102 -9.97 23.88 14.72
N ASP A 103 -10.52 22.68 14.46
CA ASP A 103 -11.02 21.80 15.51
C ASP A 103 -9.90 21.35 16.45
N PHE A 104 -8.75 20.94 15.91
CA PHE A 104 -7.58 20.63 16.74
C PHE A 104 -7.03 21.88 17.46
N GLY A 105 -7.14 23.08 16.85
CA GLY A 105 -6.83 24.35 17.52
C GLY A 105 -7.65 24.56 18.78
N MET A 106 -8.97 24.31 18.71
CA MET A 106 -9.86 24.40 19.88
C MET A 106 -9.56 23.36 20.96
N LEU A 107 -8.93 22.24 20.60
CA LEU A 107 -8.45 21.22 21.54
C LEU A 107 -7.04 21.50 22.08
N GLY A 108 -6.46 22.67 21.77
CA GLY A 108 -5.19 23.13 22.30
C GLY A 108 -3.95 22.67 21.53
N PHE A 109 -4.10 22.30 20.24
CA PHE A 109 -2.97 21.91 19.38
C PHE A 109 -2.32 23.10 18.65
N LEU A 110 -2.99 24.24 18.59
CA LEU A 110 -2.46 25.47 18.00
C LEU A 110 -2.08 26.45 19.12
N GLY A 111 -0.79 26.72 19.28
CA GLY A 111 -0.30 27.65 20.31
C GLY A 111 1.04 27.23 20.92
N SER A 112 1.43 27.86 22.02
CA SER A 112 2.68 27.56 22.75
C SER A 112 2.61 26.30 23.62
N GLY A 113 1.60 25.46 23.45
CA GLY A 113 1.41 24.23 24.21
C GLY A 113 2.29 23.08 23.75
N SER A 114 2.30 21.99 24.52
CA SER A 114 3.06 20.76 24.21
C SER A 114 2.43 19.90 23.11
N ARG A 115 1.25 20.27 22.59
CA ARG A 115 0.51 19.52 21.56
C ARG A 115 0.80 20.10 20.18
N ILE A 116 1.02 19.21 19.22
CA ILE A 116 1.41 19.59 17.85
C ILE A 116 0.41 19.00 16.87
N PHE A 117 -0.10 19.84 15.98
CA PHE A 117 -0.88 19.46 14.83
C PHE A 117 -0.13 19.81 13.54
N VAL A 118 0.05 18.81 12.67
CA VAL A 118 0.65 18.97 11.35
C VAL A 118 -0.39 18.58 10.31
N SER A 119 -0.78 19.50 9.45
CA SER A 119 -1.61 19.21 8.27
C SER A 119 -0.76 19.20 7.01
N HIS A 120 -1.02 18.25 6.14
CA HIS A 120 -0.31 18.08 4.87
C HIS A 120 -1.30 17.64 3.79
N PRO A 121 -1.13 18.08 2.51
CA PRO A 121 -2.05 17.73 1.45
C PRO A 121 -2.23 16.21 1.30
N ALA A 122 -3.49 15.79 1.16
CA ALA A 122 -3.83 14.36 1.03
C ALA A 122 -3.32 13.74 -0.27
N LYS A 123 -3.24 14.55 -1.36
CA LYS A 123 -2.75 14.11 -2.67
C LYS A 123 -1.30 14.50 -2.83
N PRO A 124 -0.42 13.57 -3.23
CA PRO A 124 0.97 13.88 -3.52
C PRO A 124 1.10 14.91 -4.64
N VAL A 125 1.99 15.88 -4.42
CA VAL A 125 2.40 16.91 -5.40
C VAL A 125 3.89 16.84 -5.70
N THR A 126 4.66 16.11 -4.88
CA THR A 126 6.09 15.84 -5.07
C THR A 126 6.31 14.34 -5.28
N ALA A 127 7.24 13.98 -6.15
CA ALA A 127 7.59 12.60 -6.46
C ALA A 127 8.88 12.18 -5.71
N PRO A 128 8.96 10.92 -5.28
CA PRO A 128 7.87 9.92 -5.26
C PRO A 128 6.79 10.24 -4.20
N ALA A 129 5.61 9.64 -4.31
CA ALA A 129 4.52 9.87 -3.37
C ALA A 129 4.92 9.66 -1.90
N ALA A 130 5.80 8.70 -1.62
CA ALA A 130 6.33 8.48 -0.28
C ALA A 130 7.14 9.67 0.27
N ALA A 131 7.88 10.38 -0.59
CA ALA A 131 8.59 11.59 -0.19
C ALA A 131 7.63 12.69 0.27
N HIS A 132 6.53 12.87 -0.47
CA HIS A 132 5.48 13.83 -0.11
C HIS A 132 4.96 13.59 1.32
N PHE A 133 4.67 12.34 1.70
CA PHE A 133 4.18 12.06 3.06
C PHE A 133 5.27 12.23 4.13
N CYS A 134 6.54 12.00 3.80
CA CYS A 134 7.65 12.30 4.70
C CYS A 134 7.86 13.81 4.91
N GLU A 135 7.56 14.65 3.90
CA GLU A 135 7.70 16.11 3.99
C GLU A 135 6.82 16.71 5.08
N ALA A 136 5.66 16.13 5.37
CA ALA A 136 4.81 16.53 6.50
C ALA A 136 5.54 16.55 7.83
N LEU A 137 6.60 15.78 7.99
CA LEU A 137 7.32 15.61 9.24
C LEU A 137 8.52 16.58 9.37
N ARG A 138 8.85 17.35 8.34
CA ARG A 138 9.94 18.35 8.38
C ARG A 138 9.81 19.38 9.49
N PRO A 139 8.60 19.93 9.79
CA PRO A 139 8.44 20.84 10.92
C PRO A 139 8.80 20.23 12.27
N LEU A 140 8.83 18.89 12.37
CA LEU A 140 9.23 18.15 13.57
C LEU A 140 10.73 17.84 13.59
N GLY A 141 11.51 18.35 12.63
CA GLY A 141 12.93 18.04 12.46
C GLY A 141 13.20 16.65 11.90
N LEU A 142 12.18 15.98 11.31
CA LEU A 142 12.31 14.65 10.73
C LEU A 142 12.45 14.75 9.22
N ALA A 143 13.51 14.16 8.68
CA ALA A 143 13.77 14.10 7.24
C ALA A 143 14.44 12.76 6.88
N THR A 144 14.25 12.34 5.65
CA THR A 144 14.91 11.15 5.08
C THR A 144 15.10 11.33 3.57
N ASN A 145 16.08 10.61 3.04
CA ASN A 145 16.26 10.39 1.60
C ASN A 145 15.94 8.93 1.23
N ASP A 146 15.55 8.11 2.20
CA ASP A 146 15.10 6.74 2.02
C ASP A 146 13.56 6.74 2.05
N PHE A 147 12.95 6.53 0.90
CA PHE A 147 11.52 6.51 0.69
C PHE A 147 10.97 5.10 0.43
N GLU A 148 11.82 4.07 0.59
CA GLU A 148 11.38 2.69 0.43
C GLU A 148 10.42 2.31 1.56
N SER A 149 9.26 1.81 1.17
CA SER A 149 8.34 1.17 2.12
C SER A 149 8.88 -0.20 2.51
N ARG A 150 8.78 -0.54 3.79
CA ARG A 150 9.19 -1.85 4.29
C ARG A 150 8.05 -2.49 5.07
N LEU A 151 7.82 -3.76 4.85
CA LEU A 151 6.83 -4.55 5.56
C LEU A 151 7.52 -5.71 6.29
N PHE A 152 6.95 -6.05 7.44
CA PHE A 152 7.52 -7.07 8.33
C PHE A 152 6.45 -8.12 8.66
N PRO A 153 6.20 -9.11 7.77
CA PRO A 153 5.30 -10.21 8.07
C PRO A 153 5.70 -10.94 9.34
N THR A 154 4.73 -11.29 10.15
CA THR A 154 4.95 -12.06 11.38
C THR A 154 5.16 -13.54 11.10
N ALA A 155 5.57 -14.32 12.10
CA ALA A 155 5.63 -15.79 11.98
C ALA A 155 4.26 -16.40 11.65
N ALA A 156 3.18 -15.82 12.20
CA ALA A 156 1.81 -16.25 11.90
C ALA A 156 1.41 -15.96 10.44
N ASP A 157 1.79 -14.78 9.92
CA ASP A 157 1.53 -14.43 8.51
C ASP A 157 2.27 -15.40 7.56
N ARG A 158 3.53 -15.73 7.88
CA ARG A 158 4.33 -16.70 7.10
C ARG A 158 3.77 -18.11 7.17
N ALA A 159 3.28 -18.54 8.34
CA ALA A 159 2.62 -19.84 8.48
C ALA A 159 1.34 -19.90 7.65
N ALA A 160 0.52 -18.84 7.66
CA ALA A 160 -0.67 -18.74 6.83
C ALA A 160 -0.34 -18.75 5.33
N ALA A 161 0.70 -18.01 4.91
CA ALA A 161 1.19 -18.01 3.52
C ALA A 161 1.66 -19.41 3.07
N GLY A 162 2.41 -20.12 3.91
CA GLY A 162 2.85 -21.49 3.64
C GLY A 162 1.68 -22.45 3.46
N ALA A 163 0.66 -22.36 4.29
CA ALA A 163 -0.55 -23.16 4.18
C ALA A 163 -1.32 -22.86 2.87
N ARG A 164 -1.41 -21.59 2.47
CA ARG A 164 -2.09 -21.16 1.23
C ARG A 164 -1.38 -21.66 -0.03
N LEU A 165 -0.06 -21.67 -0.02
CA LEU A 165 0.74 -22.07 -1.19
C LEU A 165 1.02 -23.57 -1.24
N SER A 166 0.78 -24.31 -0.14
CA SER A 166 1.13 -25.74 -0.04
C SER A 166 2.58 -26.01 -0.50
N LEU A 167 3.52 -25.14 -0.10
CA LEU A 167 4.89 -25.16 -0.60
C LEU A 167 5.67 -26.33 0.02
N ALA A 168 6.12 -27.22 -0.85
CA ALA A 168 7.16 -28.22 -0.53
C ALA A 168 8.59 -27.66 -0.75
N GLY A 169 8.73 -26.34 -0.95
CA GLY A 169 9.97 -25.64 -1.28
C GLY A 169 9.92 -24.96 -2.66
N GLY A 170 10.84 -24.02 -2.91
CA GLY A 170 10.95 -23.29 -4.16
C GLY A 170 10.37 -21.87 -4.10
N ARG A 171 10.85 -21.01 -5.01
CA ARG A 171 10.37 -19.63 -5.15
C ARG A 171 9.24 -19.54 -6.17
N CYS A 172 8.31 -18.61 -5.92
CA CYS A 172 7.16 -18.38 -6.78
C CYS A 172 7.41 -17.22 -7.76
N ILE A 173 6.62 -17.19 -8.83
CA ILE A 173 6.37 -15.99 -9.64
C ILE A 173 4.91 -15.61 -9.41
N ALA A 174 4.69 -14.41 -8.84
CA ALA A 174 3.35 -13.90 -8.62
C ALA A 174 2.95 -12.89 -9.69
N TRP A 175 1.67 -12.82 -10.00
CA TRP A 175 1.14 -11.81 -10.90
C TRP A 175 -0.27 -11.38 -10.51
N HIS A 176 -0.61 -10.13 -10.82
CA HIS A 176 -1.92 -9.55 -10.57
C HIS A 176 -2.44 -8.91 -11.86
N PRO A 177 -3.44 -9.54 -12.53
CA PRO A 177 -3.93 -9.10 -13.83
C PRO A 177 -4.80 -7.86 -13.77
N GLY A 178 -5.30 -7.52 -12.59
CA GLY A 178 -6.30 -6.48 -12.40
C GLY A 178 -5.75 -5.14 -11.94
N SER A 179 -6.64 -4.17 -11.89
CA SER A 179 -6.42 -2.89 -11.24
C SER A 179 -7.75 -2.26 -10.83
N GLY A 180 -7.72 -1.27 -9.93
CA GLY A 180 -8.90 -0.51 -9.54
C GLY A 180 -9.51 0.37 -10.64
N SER A 181 -8.95 0.38 -11.86
CA SER A 181 -9.42 1.18 -13.00
C SER A 181 -9.17 0.46 -14.32
N PRO A 182 -10.16 0.38 -15.21
CA PRO A 182 -9.98 -0.23 -16.53
C PRO A 182 -8.85 0.38 -17.34
N GLY A 183 -8.63 1.71 -17.26
CA GLY A 183 -7.56 2.40 -17.97
C GLY A 183 -6.15 2.05 -17.50
N LYS A 184 -6.01 1.41 -16.34
CA LYS A 184 -4.74 0.92 -15.79
C LYS A 184 -4.55 -0.58 -16.00
N THR A 185 -5.51 -1.27 -16.60
CA THR A 185 -5.52 -2.73 -16.70
C THR A 185 -5.01 -3.17 -18.08
N TRP A 186 -3.83 -3.78 -18.11
CA TRP A 186 -3.29 -4.40 -19.31
C TRP A 186 -4.12 -5.63 -19.69
N PRO A 187 -4.35 -5.89 -21.00
CA PRO A 187 -5.21 -7.00 -21.42
C PRO A 187 -4.78 -8.33 -20.81
N VAL A 188 -5.71 -9.06 -20.20
CA VAL A 188 -5.43 -10.34 -19.53
C VAL A 188 -4.77 -11.35 -20.46
N GLN A 189 -5.12 -11.35 -21.75
CA GLN A 189 -4.52 -12.25 -22.74
C GLN A 189 -3.02 -11.98 -22.90
N ARG A 190 -2.58 -10.73 -22.80
CA ARG A 190 -1.14 -10.39 -22.84
C ARG A 190 -0.42 -10.90 -21.60
N TRP A 191 -1.05 -10.81 -20.41
CA TRP A 191 -0.53 -11.42 -19.19
C TRP A 191 -0.40 -12.93 -19.34
N LEU A 192 -1.42 -13.61 -19.87
CA LEU A 192 -1.39 -15.05 -20.09
C LEU A 192 -0.24 -15.47 -21.02
N ASN A 193 0.03 -14.67 -22.05
CA ASN A 193 1.17 -14.93 -22.95
C ASN A 193 2.50 -14.82 -22.18
N VAL A 194 2.70 -13.75 -21.39
CA VAL A 194 3.91 -13.63 -20.55
C VAL A 194 4.07 -14.77 -19.56
N ILE A 195 2.99 -15.12 -18.86
CA ILE A 195 3.02 -16.15 -17.83
C ILE A 195 3.27 -17.54 -18.41
N ARG A 196 2.75 -17.86 -19.61
CA ARG A 196 3.00 -19.14 -20.28
C ARG A 196 4.47 -19.29 -20.71
N GLU A 197 5.07 -18.23 -21.23
CA GLU A 197 6.50 -18.19 -21.56
C GLU A 197 7.36 -18.41 -20.30
N LEU A 198 7.09 -17.66 -19.23
CA LEU A 198 7.81 -17.80 -17.96
C LEU A 198 7.61 -19.19 -17.33
N ALA A 199 6.42 -19.79 -17.49
CA ALA A 199 6.16 -21.15 -17.02
C ALA A 199 7.00 -22.19 -17.77
N ALA A 200 7.20 -22.00 -19.07
CA ALA A 200 8.03 -22.88 -19.90
C ALA A 200 9.53 -22.76 -19.56
N ASP A 201 9.98 -21.51 -19.27
CA ASP A 201 11.37 -21.24 -18.91
C ASP A 201 11.72 -21.72 -17.47
N HIS A 202 10.71 -21.80 -16.56
CA HIS A 202 10.92 -22.05 -15.13
C HIS A 202 9.99 -23.14 -14.59
N LEU A 203 10.15 -24.36 -15.07
CA LEU A 203 9.31 -25.51 -14.67
C LEU A 203 9.37 -25.82 -13.16
N GLU A 204 10.44 -25.41 -12.48
CA GLU A 204 10.62 -25.59 -11.05
C GLU A 204 9.89 -24.53 -10.20
N ARG A 205 9.42 -23.45 -10.80
CA ARG A 205 8.77 -22.34 -10.09
C ARG A 205 7.26 -22.47 -10.12
N ARG A 206 6.66 -22.23 -8.99
CA ARG A 206 5.21 -22.18 -8.88
C ARG A 206 4.70 -20.82 -9.34
N LEU A 207 3.62 -20.81 -10.11
CA LEU A 207 2.92 -19.58 -10.49
C LEU A 207 1.82 -19.28 -9.48
N VAL A 208 1.66 -18.00 -9.16
CA VAL A 208 0.64 -17.50 -8.23
C VAL A 208 -0.09 -16.33 -8.88
N VAL A 209 -1.39 -16.47 -9.12
CA VAL A 209 -2.23 -15.36 -9.55
C VAL A 209 -2.98 -14.77 -8.36
N ILE A 210 -2.90 -13.47 -8.20
CA ILE A 210 -3.61 -12.72 -7.16
C ILE A 210 -4.85 -12.09 -7.80
N LEU A 211 -6.02 -12.39 -7.26
CA LEU A 211 -7.28 -11.79 -7.69
C LEU A 211 -7.83 -10.90 -6.57
N GLY A 212 -8.11 -9.65 -6.88
CA GLY A 212 -8.79 -8.71 -6.00
C GLY A 212 -10.32 -8.78 -6.17
N GLN A 213 -11.03 -7.91 -5.46
CA GLN A 213 -12.49 -7.84 -5.57
C GLN A 213 -12.96 -7.46 -6.99
N ALA A 214 -12.19 -6.63 -7.70
CA ALA A 214 -12.50 -6.26 -9.08
C ALA A 214 -12.40 -7.44 -10.05
N GLU A 215 -11.58 -8.43 -9.73
CA GLU A 215 -11.34 -9.64 -10.54
C GLU A 215 -12.14 -10.86 -10.06
N ALA A 216 -13.06 -10.73 -9.11
CA ALA A 216 -13.88 -11.85 -8.61
C ALA A 216 -14.63 -12.59 -9.73
N HIS A 217 -15.00 -11.86 -10.80
CA HIS A 217 -15.60 -12.46 -12.00
C HIS A 217 -14.64 -13.40 -12.76
N LEU A 218 -13.33 -13.25 -12.60
CA LEU A 218 -12.33 -14.14 -13.21
C LEU A 218 -12.21 -15.46 -12.43
N GLU A 219 -12.40 -15.41 -11.11
CA GLU A 219 -12.43 -16.59 -10.25
C GLU A 219 -13.63 -17.49 -10.56
N ALA A 220 -14.80 -16.88 -10.80
CA ALA A 220 -16.06 -17.58 -11.10
C ALA A 220 -16.08 -18.20 -12.51
N ASN A 221 -15.17 -17.84 -13.39
CA ASN A 221 -15.14 -18.31 -14.77
C ASN A 221 -14.23 -19.53 -14.91
N GLU A 222 -14.80 -20.74 -14.77
CA GLU A 222 -14.07 -22.00 -14.88
C GLU A 222 -13.29 -22.15 -16.20
N LYS A 223 -13.82 -21.63 -17.33
CA LYS A 223 -13.13 -21.67 -18.63
C LYS A 223 -11.80 -20.90 -18.63
N ARG A 224 -11.63 -19.93 -17.76
CA ARG A 224 -10.35 -19.18 -17.64
C ARG A 224 -9.34 -19.88 -16.76
N LYS A 225 -9.76 -20.80 -15.89
CA LYS A 225 -8.81 -21.68 -15.15
C LYS A 225 -8.05 -22.58 -16.10
N ASP A 226 -8.71 -23.06 -17.18
CA ASP A 226 -8.08 -23.89 -18.21
C ASP A 226 -7.04 -23.11 -19.04
N ASP A 227 -7.12 -21.77 -19.06
CA ASP A 227 -6.17 -20.92 -19.74
C ASP A 227 -4.87 -20.71 -18.95
N LEU A 228 -4.87 -20.98 -17.64
CA LEU A 228 -3.70 -20.84 -16.78
C LEU A 228 -2.73 -22.01 -16.98
N PRO A 229 -1.41 -21.79 -16.91
CA PRO A 229 -0.43 -22.85 -16.89
C PRO A 229 -0.70 -23.85 -15.75
N ALA A 230 -0.34 -25.10 -15.98
CA ALA A 230 -0.42 -26.13 -14.94
C ALA A 230 0.32 -25.68 -13.66
N HIS A 231 -0.19 -26.12 -12.51
CA HIS A 231 0.37 -25.77 -11.19
C HIS A 231 0.30 -24.27 -10.82
N THR A 232 -0.59 -23.49 -11.46
CA THR A 232 -0.91 -22.13 -11.02
C THR A 232 -1.80 -22.17 -9.79
N THR A 233 -1.37 -21.52 -8.70
CA THR A 233 -2.19 -21.30 -7.51
C THR A 233 -2.98 -20.01 -7.68
N VAL A 234 -4.30 -20.07 -7.52
CA VAL A 234 -5.19 -18.91 -7.55
C VAL A 234 -5.44 -18.45 -6.11
N LEU A 235 -5.14 -17.21 -5.82
CA LEU A 235 -5.37 -16.57 -4.52
C LEU A 235 -6.38 -15.44 -4.68
N ALA A 236 -7.46 -15.49 -3.92
CA ALA A 236 -8.52 -14.49 -3.93
C ALA A 236 -8.96 -14.17 -2.51
N GLY A 237 -9.12 -12.87 -2.22
CA GLY A 237 -9.62 -12.40 -0.92
C GLY A 237 -8.67 -12.63 0.25
N ASP A 238 -7.40 -12.94 0.02
CA ASP A 238 -6.42 -13.12 1.10
C ASP A 238 -6.12 -11.80 1.80
N PRO A 239 -5.94 -11.83 3.14
CA PRO A 239 -5.60 -10.64 3.91
C PRO A 239 -4.28 -10.01 3.44
N PRO A 240 -4.14 -8.67 3.45
CA PRO A 240 -2.94 -7.98 2.97
C PRO A 240 -1.64 -8.44 3.65
N GLU A 241 -1.68 -8.75 4.94
CA GLU A 241 -0.52 -9.24 5.69
C GLU A 241 -0.10 -10.67 5.28
N VAL A 242 -1.06 -11.49 4.87
CA VAL A 242 -0.77 -12.83 4.29
C VAL A 242 -0.20 -12.68 2.89
N LEU A 243 -0.74 -11.75 2.07
CA LEU A 243 -0.16 -11.45 0.76
C LEU A 243 1.28 -10.95 0.88
N ALA A 244 1.58 -10.12 1.89
CA ALA A 244 2.95 -9.68 2.16
C ALA A 244 3.89 -10.87 2.41
N ALA A 245 3.46 -11.84 3.23
CA ALA A 245 4.24 -13.05 3.49
C ALA A 245 4.35 -13.98 2.25
N ILE A 246 3.33 -14.02 1.40
CA ILE A 246 3.38 -14.75 0.11
C ILE A 246 4.42 -14.11 -0.81
N PHE A 247 4.43 -12.77 -0.91
CA PHE A 247 5.39 -12.07 -1.77
C PHE A 247 6.84 -12.16 -1.28
N GLU A 248 7.11 -12.38 0.02
CA GLU A 248 8.45 -12.74 0.51
C GLU A 248 8.97 -14.04 -0.12
N LEU A 249 8.08 -14.97 -0.48
CA LEU A 249 8.41 -16.25 -1.12
C LEU A 249 8.52 -16.14 -2.64
N CYS A 250 8.22 -14.98 -3.22
CA CYS A 250 8.26 -14.76 -4.65
C CYS A 250 9.61 -14.21 -5.10
N SER A 251 10.10 -14.69 -6.24
CA SER A 251 11.27 -14.14 -6.91
C SER A 251 10.92 -12.93 -7.75
N LEU A 252 9.68 -12.88 -8.22
CA LEU A 252 9.18 -11.87 -9.13
C LEU A 252 7.69 -11.63 -8.90
N PHE A 253 7.29 -10.38 -8.95
CA PHE A 253 5.90 -9.94 -9.06
C PHE A 253 5.69 -9.19 -10.37
N LEU A 254 4.60 -9.52 -11.07
CA LEU A 254 4.17 -8.87 -12.30
C LEU A 254 2.81 -8.22 -12.10
N GLY A 255 2.63 -6.99 -12.53
CA GLY A 255 1.34 -6.31 -12.37
C GLY A 255 1.32 -4.88 -12.86
N HIS A 256 0.46 -4.08 -12.23
CA HIS A 256 0.23 -2.68 -12.53
C HIS A 256 0.52 -1.80 -11.30
N ASP A 257 0.30 -0.48 -11.42
CA ASP A 257 0.22 0.46 -10.29
C ASP A 257 -1.02 0.12 -9.42
N THR A 258 -0.82 -0.79 -8.46
CA THR A 258 -1.87 -1.34 -7.59
C THR A 258 -1.36 -1.61 -6.18
N GLY A 259 -2.30 -1.79 -5.23
CA GLY A 259 -1.96 -2.16 -3.86
C GLY A 259 -1.06 -3.40 -3.72
N PRO A 260 -1.36 -4.51 -4.39
CA PRO A 260 -0.47 -5.69 -4.40
C PRO A 260 0.96 -5.41 -4.86
N ALA A 261 1.16 -4.55 -5.87
CA ALA A 261 2.49 -4.16 -6.33
C ALA A 261 3.30 -3.44 -5.25
N HIS A 262 2.65 -2.53 -4.52
CA HIS A 262 3.28 -1.83 -3.40
C HIS A 262 3.63 -2.78 -2.25
N ILE A 263 2.77 -3.77 -1.94
CA ILE A 263 3.07 -4.78 -0.93
C ILE A 263 4.27 -5.63 -1.36
N ALA A 264 4.28 -6.12 -2.61
CA ALA A 264 5.37 -6.95 -3.13
C ALA A 264 6.71 -6.22 -3.06
N ALA A 265 6.74 -4.96 -3.50
CA ALA A 265 7.94 -4.12 -3.39
C ALA A 265 8.39 -3.93 -1.94
N ALA A 266 7.45 -3.69 -1.02
CA ALA A 266 7.74 -3.39 0.38
C ALA A 266 8.28 -4.59 1.18
N VAL A 267 8.13 -5.82 0.69
CA VAL A 267 8.79 -7.02 1.25
C VAL A 267 10.06 -7.40 0.50
N GLY A 268 10.51 -6.55 -0.46
CA GLY A 268 11.74 -6.77 -1.22
C GLY A 268 11.59 -7.73 -2.42
N CYS A 269 10.37 -8.07 -2.84
CA CYS A 269 10.14 -8.81 -4.07
C CYS A 269 10.50 -7.93 -5.28
N ARG A 270 11.20 -8.50 -6.27
CA ARG A 270 11.43 -7.81 -7.54
C ARG A 270 10.12 -7.65 -8.30
N CYS A 271 9.90 -6.48 -8.89
CA CYS A 271 8.64 -6.17 -9.56
C CYS A 271 8.88 -5.67 -10.98
N VAL A 272 8.05 -6.14 -11.90
CA VAL A 272 7.87 -5.55 -13.24
C VAL A 272 6.45 -5.04 -13.33
N LEU A 273 6.30 -3.74 -13.48
CA LEU A 273 5.02 -3.04 -13.36
C LEU A 273 4.70 -2.28 -14.65
N VAL A 274 3.54 -2.58 -15.22
CA VAL A 274 3.03 -1.88 -16.41
C VAL A 274 2.25 -0.64 -15.96
N PHE A 275 2.67 0.51 -16.45
CA PHE A 275 2.04 1.80 -16.20
C PHE A 275 1.37 2.33 -17.47
N GLY A 276 0.33 3.12 -17.29
CA GLY A 276 -0.37 3.84 -18.34
C GLY A 276 -0.64 5.29 -17.93
N PRO A 277 -1.87 5.62 -17.48
CA PRO A 277 -2.25 7.01 -17.18
C PRO A 277 -1.56 7.58 -15.93
N THR A 278 -1.04 6.72 -15.04
CA THR A 278 -0.31 7.17 -13.83
C THR A 278 1.17 7.33 -14.12
N ASP A 279 1.77 8.36 -13.51
CA ASP A 279 3.20 8.63 -13.64
C ASP A 279 4.02 7.70 -12.71
N PRO A 280 4.90 6.84 -13.26
CA PRO A 280 5.75 5.99 -12.43
C PRO A 280 6.74 6.77 -11.56
N ALA A 281 7.15 7.97 -11.96
CA ALA A 281 7.98 8.81 -11.09
C ALA A 281 7.25 9.15 -9.78
N MET A 282 5.93 9.30 -9.84
CA MET A 282 5.10 9.56 -8.67
C MET A 282 4.73 8.29 -7.91
N TRP A 283 4.31 7.24 -8.63
CA TRP A 283 3.59 6.11 -8.02
C TRP A 283 4.33 4.78 -8.02
N ALA A 284 5.41 4.61 -8.81
CA ALA A 284 6.17 3.37 -8.71
C ALA A 284 6.81 3.27 -7.31
N PRO A 285 6.73 2.10 -6.66
CA PRO A 285 7.45 1.87 -5.41
C PRO A 285 8.94 2.17 -5.60
N PRO A 286 9.56 2.98 -4.74
CA PRO A 286 11.00 3.18 -4.80
C PRO A 286 11.75 1.87 -4.46
N GLY A 287 12.88 1.62 -5.14
CA GLY A 287 13.75 0.50 -4.84
C GLY A 287 14.44 -0.08 -6.08
N PRO A 288 15.61 -0.69 -5.91
CA PRO A 288 16.43 -1.16 -7.03
C PRO A 288 15.84 -2.37 -7.75
N GLY A 289 14.91 -3.09 -7.11
CA GLY A 289 14.24 -4.27 -7.68
C GLY A 289 13.01 -3.94 -8.54
N ILE A 290 12.70 -2.65 -8.75
CA ILE A 290 11.47 -2.23 -9.40
C ILE A 290 11.76 -1.78 -10.83
N GLN A 291 11.08 -2.38 -11.80
CA GLN A 291 11.11 -2.00 -13.20
C GLN A 291 9.70 -1.52 -13.60
N ALA A 292 9.56 -0.22 -13.81
CA ALA A 292 8.33 0.38 -14.33
C ALA A 292 8.42 0.51 -15.85
N LEU A 293 7.46 -0.05 -16.58
CA LEU A 293 7.34 0.00 -18.02
C LEU A 293 6.19 0.93 -18.39
N ARG A 294 6.49 2.00 -19.16
CA ARG A 294 5.49 2.97 -19.61
C ARG A 294 5.87 3.55 -20.95
N HIS A 295 4.90 3.59 -21.88
CA HIS A 295 4.98 4.28 -23.14
C HIS A 295 3.71 5.14 -23.32
N GLY A 296 3.84 6.45 -23.07
CA GLY A 296 2.67 7.36 -23.10
C GLY A 296 1.68 7.10 -21.96
N ASP A 297 0.39 7.31 -22.24
CA ASP A 297 -0.68 7.27 -21.23
C ASP A 297 -1.55 6.01 -21.30
N ARG A 298 -1.21 5.06 -22.18
CA ARG A 298 -1.96 3.83 -22.37
C ARG A 298 -1.14 2.62 -21.94
N VAL A 299 -1.73 1.76 -21.13
CA VAL A 299 -1.10 0.46 -20.78
C VAL A 299 -0.88 -0.42 -22.01
N ASP A 300 -1.72 -0.28 -23.05
CA ASP A 300 -1.65 -1.04 -24.28
C ASP A 300 -0.38 -0.77 -25.12
N ASP A 301 0.27 0.37 -24.90
CA ASP A 301 1.50 0.75 -25.62
C ASP A 301 2.71 -0.07 -25.14
N VAL A 302 2.62 -0.73 -23.97
CA VAL A 302 3.63 -1.67 -23.50
C VAL A 302 3.41 -3.04 -24.14
N SER A 303 4.43 -3.59 -24.79
CA SER A 303 4.34 -4.86 -25.51
C SER A 303 4.67 -6.07 -24.64
N VAL A 304 4.17 -7.27 -25.05
CA VAL A 304 4.49 -8.54 -24.40
C VAL A 304 6.00 -8.84 -24.39
N PRO A 305 6.76 -8.66 -25.49
CA PRO A 305 8.21 -8.88 -25.47
C PRO A 305 8.96 -8.01 -24.48
N GLU A 306 8.53 -6.75 -24.26
CA GLU A 306 9.17 -5.84 -23.29
C GLU A 306 8.95 -6.31 -21.86
N VAL A 307 7.71 -6.71 -21.51
CA VAL A 307 7.39 -7.25 -20.18
C VAL A 307 8.17 -8.54 -19.94
N LEU A 308 8.23 -9.43 -20.93
CA LEU A 308 8.95 -10.69 -20.83
C LEU A 308 10.46 -10.47 -20.67
N ALA A 309 11.05 -9.58 -21.45
CA ALA A 309 12.47 -9.22 -21.32
C ALA A 309 12.79 -8.61 -19.94
N ALA A 310 11.91 -7.74 -19.43
CA ALA A 310 12.05 -7.17 -18.09
C ALA A 310 11.94 -8.24 -17.01
N ALA A 311 11.00 -9.18 -17.14
CA ALA A 311 10.81 -10.28 -16.22
C ALA A 311 12.05 -11.21 -16.16
N ARG A 312 12.58 -11.60 -17.33
CA ARG A 312 13.81 -12.42 -17.44
C ARG A 312 15.01 -11.70 -16.78
N ARG A 313 15.23 -10.43 -17.08
CA ARG A 313 16.27 -9.64 -16.40
C ARG A 313 16.07 -9.60 -14.87
N ALA A 314 14.84 -9.42 -14.41
CA ALA A 314 14.54 -9.42 -12.98
C ALA A 314 14.81 -10.78 -12.33
N LEU A 315 14.68 -11.87 -13.07
CA LEU A 315 15.02 -13.22 -12.61
C LEU A 315 16.51 -13.56 -12.69
N GLY A 316 17.32 -12.69 -13.31
CA GLY A 316 18.78 -12.83 -13.43
C GLY A 316 19.21 -13.58 -14.69
N GLU A 317 18.37 -13.62 -15.73
CA GLU A 317 18.68 -14.19 -17.04
C GLU A 317 19.25 -13.08 -17.96
N HIS A 318 20.28 -13.43 -18.67
CA HIS A 318 20.97 -12.56 -19.64
C HIS A 318 20.66 -12.92 -21.08
#